data_ea95a19287348e228908705e5a051f4f
#
_entry.id   ea95a19287348e228908705e5a051f4f
#
_cell.length_a   1.000
_cell.length_b   1.000
_cell.length_c   1.000
_cell.angle_alpha   90.00
_cell.angle_beta   90.00
_cell.angle_gamma   90.00
#
_symmetry.space_group_name_H-M   'P 1'
#
loop_
_entity.id
_entity.type
_entity.pdbx_description
1 polymer ?
#
loop_
_entity_poly.entity_id
_entity_poly.type
_entity_poly.pdbx_seq_one_letter_code
_entity_poly.pdbx_strand_id
1 'polypeptide(L)'
;MEEKELEFAEEWLEVEKYHFKILTIATILADENRAYRGKLSEFCEHIGIQNSSANRTKIKNSLFVLADNDYIRLIIDKDIYTVSLAKSIEKSKNIIKIKKAWYKLIRDNKNTASWENTLKIFLVLLELPNDKAITYEDIGTIVGVKKSTVKNCVATLKKINFKDFVFNIDLERVQLSNGEYRTKGQTYSQMLIFE
;
A
#
# COMPACT_ATOMS: atom_id res chain seq x y z
N MET A 1 5.48 0.44 -24.68
CA MET A 1 4.40 -0.27 -23.89
C MET A 1 4.22 0.52 -22.63
N GLU A 2 3.09 1.20 -22.46
CA GLU A 2 2.81 1.92 -21.22
C GLU A 2 2.84 0.94 -20.04
N GLU A 3 3.60 1.29 -19.01
CA GLU A 3 3.71 0.46 -17.81
C GLU A 3 2.40 0.56 -17.03
N LYS A 4 1.76 -0.58 -16.74
CA LYS A 4 0.47 -0.60 -16.03
C LYS A 4 0.62 0.09 -14.67
N GLU A 5 -0.17 1.14 -14.45
CA GLU A 5 -0.34 1.77 -13.14
C GLU A 5 -1.34 0.99 -12.28
N LEU A 6 -1.11 1.03 -10.97
CA LEU A 6 -2.02 0.53 -9.95
C LEU A 6 -2.60 1.74 -9.22
N GLU A 7 -3.92 1.75 -9.04
CA GLU A 7 -4.65 2.81 -8.36
C GLU A 7 -5.10 2.36 -6.97
N PHE A 8 -4.87 3.20 -5.97
CA PHE A 8 -5.26 2.97 -4.58
C PHE A 8 -6.09 4.14 -4.08
N ALA A 9 -7.22 3.87 -3.46
CA ALA A 9 -7.97 4.89 -2.74
C ALA A 9 -7.26 5.22 -1.42
N GLU A 10 -7.18 6.50 -1.05
CA GLU A 10 -6.53 6.95 0.20
C GLU A 10 -7.13 6.24 1.42
N GLU A 11 -8.43 6.04 1.46
CA GLU A 11 -9.13 5.39 2.56
C GLU A 11 -8.70 3.94 2.79
N TRP A 12 -8.07 3.30 1.77
CA TRP A 12 -7.56 1.93 1.93
C TRP A 12 -6.32 1.86 2.84
N LEU A 13 -5.67 2.97 3.10
CA LEU A 13 -4.51 3.03 4.01
C LEU A 13 -4.89 2.73 5.46
N GLU A 14 -6.13 2.98 5.86
CA GLU A 14 -6.65 2.71 7.20
C GLU A 14 -7.16 1.26 7.37
N VAL A 15 -7.39 0.54 6.26
CA VAL A 15 -7.91 -0.81 6.28
C VAL A 15 -6.93 -1.78 6.96
N GLU A 16 -7.44 -2.74 7.72
CA GLU A 16 -6.62 -3.75 8.40
C GLU A 16 -5.69 -4.48 7.39
N LYS A 17 -4.50 -4.83 7.83
CA LYS A 17 -3.40 -5.35 7.01
C LYS A 17 -3.81 -6.48 6.05
N TYR A 18 -4.60 -7.45 6.53
CA TYR A 18 -4.98 -8.58 5.69
C TYR A 18 -6.01 -8.17 4.62
N HIS A 19 -6.96 -7.32 4.97
CA HIS A 19 -7.93 -6.77 4.03
C HIS A 19 -7.25 -5.87 3.00
N PHE A 20 -6.28 -5.05 3.41
CA PHE A 20 -5.44 -4.27 2.49
C PHE A 20 -4.68 -5.17 1.50
N LYS A 21 -4.15 -6.31 1.97
CA LYS A 21 -3.53 -7.32 1.09
C LYS A 21 -4.52 -7.77 0.01
N ILE A 22 -5.75 -8.10 0.37
CA ILE A 22 -6.78 -8.57 -0.57
C ILE A 22 -7.15 -7.46 -1.57
N LEU A 23 -7.32 -6.21 -1.12
CA LEU A 23 -7.54 -5.06 -1.99
C LEU A 23 -6.40 -4.89 -3.00
N THR A 24 -5.15 -4.96 -2.54
CA THR A 24 -3.96 -4.85 -3.40
C THR A 24 -3.95 -5.95 -4.47
N ILE A 25 -4.24 -7.19 -4.11
CA ILE A 25 -4.29 -8.29 -5.08
C ILE A 25 -5.45 -8.10 -6.06
N ALA A 26 -6.63 -7.68 -5.58
CA ALA A 26 -7.74 -7.34 -6.46
C ALA A 26 -7.36 -6.24 -7.47
N THR A 27 -6.64 -5.20 -7.04
CA THR A 27 -6.13 -4.13 -7.92
C THR A 27 -5.16 -4.66 -8.99
N ILE A 28 -4.30 -5.60 -8.63
CA ILE A 28 -3.34 -6.21 -9.57
C ILE A 28 -4.02 -7.07 -10.62
N LEU A 29 -5.06 -7.80 -10.19
CA LEU A 29 -5.85 -8.71 -11.04
C LEU A 29 -6.92 -7.98 -11.85
N ALA A 30 -7.30 -6.77 -11.44
CA ALA A 30 -8.33 -6.00 -12.10
C ALA A 30 -7.98 -5.67 -13.56
N ASP A 31 -8.99 -5.65 -14.39
CA ASP A 31 -8.97 -5.17 -15.78
C ASP A 31 -9.01 -3.62 -15.85
N GLU A 32 -9.15 -3.08 -17.04
CA GLU A 32 -9.31 -1.65 -17.31
C GLU A 32 -10.58 -1.04 -16.70
N ASN A 33 -11.61 -1.86 -16.44
CA ASN A 33 -12.83 -1.44 -15.75
C ASN A 33 -12.71 -1.49 -14.23
N ARG A 34 -11.49 -1.67 -13.69
CA ARG A 34 -11.23 -1.82 -12.25
C ARG A 34 -11.99 -3.00 -11.64
N ALA A 35 -12.18 -4.07 -12.40
CA ALA A 35 -12.88 -5.26 -11.98
C ALA A 35 -12.02 -6.51 -12.19
N TYR A 36 -12.03 -7.39 -11.20
CA TYR A 36 -11.52 -8.75 -11.31
C TYR A 36 -12.69 -9.73 -11.41
N ARG A 37 -12.57 -10.72 -12.28
CA ARG A 37 -13.51 -11.84 -12.36
C ARG A 37 -12.73 -13.15 -12.47
N GLY A 38 -12.82 -13.97 -11.44
CA GLY A 38 -12.10 -15.24 -11.41
C GLY A 38 -12.33 -16.03 -10.13
N LYS A 39 -11.41 -16.94 -9.84
CA LYS A 39 -11.51 -17.86 -8.69
C LYS A 39 -10.64 -17.40 -7.52
N LEU A 40 -11.02 -17.81 -6.30
CA LEU A 40 -10.19 -17.53 -5.11
C LEU A 40 -8.80 -18.18 -5.15
N SER A 41 -8.61 -19.23 -5.98
CA SER A 41 -7.30 -19.83 -6.21
C SER A 41 -6.28 -18.85 -6.79
N GLU A 42 -6.72 -17.91 -7.63
CA GLU A 42 -5.86 -16.87 -8.21
C GLU A 42 -5.37 -15.88 -7.13
N PHE A 43 -6.23 -15.55 -6.16
CA PHE A 43 -5.79 -14.80 -4.99
C PHE A 43 -4.74 -15.56 -4.17
N CYS A 44 -4.93 -16.87 -3.94
CA CYS A 44 -3.94 -17.69 -3.23
C CYS A 44 -2.58 -17.66 -3.94
N GLU A 45 -2.57 -17.81 -5.26
CA GLU A 45 -1.37 -17.76 -6.09
C GLU A 45 -0.65 -16.42 -5.98
N HIS A 46 -1.38 -15.31 -6.18
CA HIS A 46 -0.80 -13.98 -6.10
C HIS A 46 -0.34 -13.58 -4.69
N ILE A 47 -0.99 -14.10 -3.65
CA ILE A 47 -0.54 -13.92 -2.26
C ILE A 47 0.71 -14.80 -1.97
N GLY A 48 0.91 -15.88 -2.72
CA GLY A 48 1.99 -16.85 -2.49
C GLY A 48 1.66 -17.83 -1.36
N ILE A 49 0.37 -18.21 -1.19
CA ILE A 49 -0.08 -19.18 -0.20
C ILE A 49 -0.70 -20.42 -0.85
N GLN A 50 -0.68 -21.53 -0.12
CA GLN A 50 -1.27 -22.78 -0.60
C GLN A 50 -2.78 -22.60 -0.90
N ASN A 51 -3.23 -23.14 -2.03
CA ASN A 51 -4.65 -23.16 -2.43
C ASN A 51 -5.42 -24.22 -1.62
N SER A 52 -5.59 -23.99 -0.32
CA SER A 52 -6.35 -24.83 0.59
C SER A 52 -7.76 -24.27 0.82
N SER A 53 -8.69 -25.12 1.29
CA SER A 53 -10.04 -24.69 1.68
C SER A 53 -9.98 -23.59 2.76
N ALA A 54 -9.13 -23.75 3.76
CA ALA A 54 -8.96 -22.77 4.84
C ALA A 54 -8.51 -21.39 4.31
N ASN A 55 -7.52 -21.35 3.39
CA ASN A 55 -7.05 -20.12 2.79
C ASN A 55 -8.10 -19.47 1.90
N ARG A 56 -8.81 -20.23 1.07
CA ARG A 56 -9.93 -19.70 0.30
C ARG A 56 -11.03 -19.12 1.17
N THR A 57 -11.39 -19.81 2.27
CA THR A 57 -12.37 -19.30 3.24
C THR A 57 -11.92 -17.99 3.86
N LYS A 58 -10.64 -17.87 4.23
CA LYS A 58 -10.08 -16.64 4.78
C LYS A 58 -10.15 -15.48 3.78
N ILE A 59 -9.82 -15.72 2.51
CA ILE A 59 -9.94 -14.71 1.44
C ILE A 59 -11.40 -14.33 1.23
N LYS A 60 -12.30 -15.31 1.14
CA LYS A 60 -13.75 -15.08 1.01
C LYS A 60 -14.30 -14.20 2.12
N ASN A 61 -13.96 -14.51 3.37
CA ASN A 61 -14.39 -13.72 4.53
C ASN A 61 -13.87 -12.29 4.45
N SER A 62 -12.61 -12.10 4.02
CA SER A 62 -12.05 -10.77 3.80
C SER A 62 -12.80 -10.00 2.72
N LEU A 63 -13.17 -10.65 1.60
CA LEU A 63 -13.97 -10.01 0.55
C LEU A 63 -15.35 -9.59 1.05
N PHE A 64 -16.00 -10.38 1.92
CA PHE A 64 -17.27 -9.99 2.54
C PHE A 64 -17.08 -8.75 3.44
N VAL A 65 -16.08 -8.74 4.32
CA VAL A 65 -15.80 -7.58 5.17
C VAL A 65 -15.55 -6.33 4.34
N LEU A 66 -14.81 -6.46 3.24
CA LEU A 66 -14.54 -5.34 2.34
C LEU A 66 -15.80 -4.86 1.60
N ALA A 67 -16.70 -5.77 1.23
CA ALA A 67 -17.97 -5.42 0.60
C ALA A 67 -18.94 -4.76 1.58
N ASP A 68 -19.04 -5.29 2.80
CA ASP A 68 -19.90 -4.75 3.87
C ASP A 68 -19.49 -3.33 4.30
N ASN A 69 -18.20 -2.98 4.12
CA ASN A 69 -17.67 -1.66 4.38
C ASN A 69 -17.55 -0.77 3.12
N ASP A 70 -18.20 -1.12 2.02
CA ASP A 70 -18.22 -0.36 0.77
C ASP A 70 -16.85 -0.15 0.07
N TYR A 71 -15.80 -0.90 0.46
CA TYR A 71 -14.50 -0.85 -0.22
C TYR A 71 -14.51 -1.52 -1.58
N ILE A 72 -15.40 -2.50 -1.80
CA ILE A 72 -15.58 -3.20 -3.05
C ILE A 72 -17.08 -3.47 -3.31
N ARG A 73 -17.43 -3.73 -4.58
CA ARG A 73 -18.67 -4.43 -4.92
C ARG A 73 -18.32 -5.89 -5.20
N LEU A 74 -19.00 -6.80 -4.52
CA LEU A 74 -18.80 -8.24 -4.64
C LEU A 74 -20.04 -8.92 -5.24
N ILE A 75 -19.82 -9.71 -6.29
CA ILE A 75 -20.84 -10.60 -6.87
C ILE A 75 -20.25 -12.00 -6.92
N ILE A 76 -21.01 -12.99 -6.48
CA ILE A 76 -20.57 -14.39 -6.46
C ILE A 76 -21.56 -15.19 -7.30
N ASP A 77 -21.04 -15.88 -8.31
CA ASP A 77 -21.75 -16.86 -9.13
C ASP A 77 -21.01 -18.19 -9.05
N LYS A 78 -21.54 -19.12 -8.27
CA LYS A 78 -20.92 -20.44 -7.94
C LYS A 78 -19.52 -20.24 -7.32
N ASP A 79 -18.47 -20.54 -8.09
CA ASP A 79 -17.06 -20.44 -7.70
C ASP A 79 -16.34 -19.25 -8.35
N ILE A 80 -17.06 -18.42 -9.08
CA ILE A 80 -16.57 -17.20 -9.73
C ILE A 80 -16.93 -15.99 -8.88
N TYR A 81 -15.92 -15.19 -8.57
CA TYR A 81 -16.01 -13.96 -7.80
C TYR A 81 -15.77 -12.78 -8.75
N THR A 82 -16.71 -11.84 -8.78
CA THR A 82 -16.52 -10.55 -9.43
C THR A 82 -16.30 -9.51 -8.35
N VAL A 83 -15.11 -8.92 -8.32
CA VAL A 83 -14.68 -7.91 -7.37
C VAL A 83 -14.46 -6.61 -8.11
N SER A 84 -15.33 -5.61 -7.91
CA SER A 84 -15.19 -4.30 -8.53
C SER A 84 -14.71 -3.25 -7.51
N LEU A 85 -13.66 -2.53 -7.89
CA LEU A 85 -13.02 -1.46 -7.12
C LEU A 85 -13.50 -0.07 -7.58
N ALA A 86 -14.19 0.01 -8.71
CA ALA A 86 -14.55 1.28 -9.37
C ALA A 86 -15.23 2.26 -8.43
N LYS A 87 -16.29 1.82 -7.71
CA LYS A 87 -17.06 2.70 -6.80
C LYS A 87 -16.21 3.28 -5.67
N SER A 88 -15.30 2.50 -5.10
CA SER A 88 -14.40 2.93 -4.02
C SER A 88 -13.39 3.95 -4.53
N ILE A 89 -12.79 3.69 -5.68
CA ILE A 89 -11.82 4.59 -6.32
C ILE A 89 -12.51 5.90 -6.75
N GLU A 90 -13.68 5.84 -7.36
CA GLU A 90 -14.43 7.02 -7.80
C GLU A 90 -14.91 7.92 -6.66
N LYS A 91 -15.17 7.36 -5.48
CA LYS A 91 -15.59 8.09 -4.28
C LYS A 91 -14.41 8.61 -3.46
N SER A 92 -13.22 8.11 -3.67
CA SER A 92 -12.04 8.52 -2.93
C SER A 92 -11.72 9.99 -3.16
N LYS A 93 -11.33 10.68 -2.09
CA LYS A 93 -10.86 12.07 -2.16
C LYS A 93 -9.54 12.18 -2.92
N ASN A 94 -8.68 11.18 -2.73
CA ASN A 94 -7.40 11.06 -3.38
C ASN A 94 -7.19 9.67 -3.95
N ILE A 95 -6.66 9.60 -5.17
CA ILE A 95 -6.26 8.35 -5.82
C ILE A 95 -4.75 8.35 -5.95
N ILE A 96 -4.11 7.40 -5.26
CA ILE A 96 -2.67 7.23 -5.28
C ILE A 96 -2.32 6.27 -6.42
N LYS A 97 -1.51 6.73 -7.36
CA LYS A 97 -1.08 5.94 -8.52
C LYS A 97 0.37 5.53 -8.38
N ILE A 98 0.65 4.26 -8.58
CA ILE A 98 2.02 3.74 -8.59
C ILE A 98 2.24 2.82 -9.79
N LYS A 99 3.47 2.78 -10.28
CA LYS A 99 3.87 1.80 -11.29
C LYS A 99 3.80 0.39 -10.71
N LYS A 100 3.27 -0.56 -11.47
CA LYS A 100 3.25 -1.99 -11.08
C LYS A 100 4.66 -2.53 -10.77
N ALA A 101 5.69 -2.02 -11.43
CA ALA A 101 7.08 -2.36 -11.15
C ALA A 101 7.49 -1.97 -9.72
N TRP A 102 7.08 -0.80 -9.21
CA TRP A 102 7.38 -0.37 -7.84
C TRP A 102 6.75 -1.31 -6.80
N TYR A 103 5.49 -1.70 -7.03
CA TYR A 103 4.85 -2.71 -6.19
C TYR A 103 5.67 -4.02 -6.14
N LYS A 104 6.11 -4.52 -7.31
CA LYS A 104 6.93 -5.74 -7.38
C LYS A 104 8.22 -5.60 -6.59
N LEU A 105 8.94 -4.47 -6.73
CA LEU A 105 10.17 -4.21 -5.98
C LEU A 105 9.95 -4.22 -4.46
N ILE A 106 8.82 -3.68 -3.98
CA ILE A 106 8.47 -3.70 -2.55
C ILE A 106 8.12 -5.11 -2.11
N ARG A 107 7.28 -5.82 -2.86
CA ARG A 107 6.80 -7.17 -2.54
C ARG A 107 7.92 -8.19 -2.50
N ASP A 108 8.77 -8.18 -3.50
CA ASP A 108 9.81 -9.20 -3.70
C ASP A 108 11.10 -8.89 -2.93
N ASN A 109 11.15 -7.79 -2.19
CA ASN A 109 12.31 -7.41 -1.39
C ASN A 109 12.45 -8.33 -0.17
N LYS A 110 13.53 -9.13 -0.16
CA LYS A 110 13.83 -10.11 0.91
C LYS A 110 14.02 -9.50 2.30
N ASN A 111 14.31 -8.20 2.38
CA ASN A 111 14.50 -7.48 3.65
C ASN A 111 13.16 -6.94 4.21
N THR A 112 12.05 -7.17 3.53
CA THR A 112 10.74 -6.68 3.94
C THR A 112 10.06 -7.69 4.85
N ALA A 113 9.94 -7.38 6.14
CA ALA A 113 9.22 -8.21 7.10
C ALA A 113 7.71 -8.29 6.79
N SER A 114 7.15 -7.25 6.18
CA SER A 114 5.76 -7.17 5.72
C SER A 114 5.69 -6.20 4.54
N TRP A 115 5.54 -6.75 3.35
CA TRP A 115 5.39 -5.93 2.16
C TRP A 115 4.11 -5.06 2.19
N GLU A 116 3.05 -5.53 2.84
CA GLU A 116 1.79 -4.80 2.96
C GLU A 116 1.96 -3.50 3.76
N ASN A 117 2.63 -3.59 4.90
CA ASN A 117 2.93 -2.41 5.71
C ASN A 117 3.89 -1.48 4.98
N THR A 118 4.91 -2.04 4.30
CA THR A 118 5.87 -1.26 3.52
C THR A 118 5.17 -0.54 2.36
N LEU A 119 4.24 -1.21 1.67
CA LEU A 119 3.44 -0.58 0.60
C LEU A 119 2.54 0.52 1.15
N LYS A 120 1.80 0.30 2.24
CA LYS A 120 0.98 1.34 2.87
C LYS A 120 1.80 2.57 3.22
N ILE A 121 2.95 2.38 3.88
CA ILE A 121 3.84 3.48 4.26
C ILE A 121 4.38 4.18 3.02
N PHE A 122 4.74 3.46 1.97
CA PHE A 122 5.16 4.02 0.70
C PHE A 122 4.06 4.91 0.09
N LEU A 123 2.82 4.44 0.06
CA LEU A 123 1.67 5.21 -0.44
C LEU A 123 1.44 6.49 0.37
N VAL A 124 1.50 6.42 1.72
CA VAL A 124 1.42 7.63 2.58
C VAL A 124 2.51 8.63 2.22
N LEU A 125 3.75 8.15 2.05
CA LEU A 125 4.88 9.02 1.74
C LEU A 125 4.80 9.67 0.37
N LEU A 126 4.15 9.01 -0.61
CA LEU A 126 3.88 9.59 -1.93
C LEU A 126 2.86 10.74 -1.89
N GLU A 127 1.89 10.68 -0.99
CA GLU A 127 0.84 11.70 -0.84
C GLU A 127 1.29 12.92 -0.01
N LEU A 128 2.41 12.80 0.70
CA LEU A 128 2.91 13.94 1.47
C LEU A 128 3.39 15.04 0.53
N PRO A 129 3.00 16.29 0.77
CA PRO A 129 3.62 17.42 0.08
C PRO A 129 5.14 17.41 0.29
N ASN A 130 5.89 17.74 -0.76
CA ASN A 130 7.33 17.90 -0.66
C ASN A 130 7.65 18.87 0.48
N ASP A 131 8.68 18.53 1.26
CA ASP A 131 9.18 19.31 2.40
C ASP A 131 8.24 19.39 3.61
N LYS A 132 7.14 18.65 3.63
CA LYS A 132 6.32 18.50 4.84
C LYS A 132 6.98 17.53 5.82
N ALA A 133 7.31 18.03 7.01
CA ALA A 133 7.80 17.19 8.09
C ALA A 133 6.67 16.32 8.66
N ILE A 134 6.91 15.01 8.76
CA ILE A 134 6.00 14.04 9.39
C ILE A 134 6.79 13.11 10.31
N THR A 135 6.21 12.72 11.45
CA THR A 135 6.86 11.78 12.35
C THR A 135 6.53 10.34 12.01
N TYR A 136 7.39 9.39 12.42
CA TYR A 136 7.06 7.95 12.29
C TYR A 136 5.82 7.56 13.10
N GLU A 137 5.47 8.32 14.12
CA GLU A 137 4.30 8.10 14.96
C GLU A 137 3.03 8.49 14.21
N ASP A 138 3.05 9.64 13.51
CA ASP A 138 1.92 10.09 12.68
C ASP A 138 1.67 9.12 11.53
N ILE A 139 2.72 8.70 10.80
CA ILE A 139 2.60 7.67 9.76
C ILE A 139 2.01 6.38 10.36
N GLY A 140 2.51 5.97 11.54
CA GLY A 140 2.03 4.77 12.23
C GLY A 140 0.54 4.86 12.57
N THR A 141 0.06 6.03 12.97
CA THR A 141 -1.36 6.29 13.23
C THR A 141 -2.20 6.15 11.97
N ILE A 142 -1.77 6.76 10.84
CA ILE A 142 -2.48 6.69 9.55
C ILE A 142 -2.63 5.23 9.08
N VAL A 143 -1.56 4.43 9.14
CA VAL A 143 -1.58 3.06 8.59
C VAL A 143 -1.90 1.97 9.62
N GLY A 144 -2.16 2.34 10.87
CA GLY A 144 -2.52 1.39 11.94
C GLY A 144 -1.35 0.52 12.40
N VAL A 145 -0.12 1.03 12.46
CA VAL A 145 1.07 0.26 12.89
C VAL A 145 1.93 1.02 13.90
N LYS A 146 2.79 0.28 14.63
CA LYS A 146 3.69 0.88 15.62
C LYS A 146 4.81 1.67 14.94
N LYS A 147 5.30 2.73 15.61
CA LYS A 147 6.44 3.56 15.21
C LYS A 147 7.68 2.74 14.79
N SER A 148 7.99 1.65 15.51
CA SER A 148 9.11 0.77 15.17
C SER A 148 8.92 0.07 13.82
N THR A 149 7.68 -0.32 13.50
CA THR A 149 7.34 -0.90 12.19
C THR A 149 7.55 0.11 11.08
N VAL A 150 7.09 1.36 11.27
CA VAL A 150 7.31 2.45 10.29
C VAL A 150 8.80 2.66 10.06
N LYS A 151 9.60 2.78 11.13
CA LYS A 151 11.06 2.95 11.03
C LYS A 151 11.71 1.85 10.19
N ASN A 152 11.34 0.59 10.41
CA ASN A 152 11.89 -0.55 9.66
C ASN A 152 11.45 -0.53 8.19
N CYS A 153 10.19 -0.22 7.91
CA CYS A 153 9.68 -0.13 6.54
C CYS A 153 10.36 1.01 5.76
N VAL A 154 10.52 2.19 6.38
CA VAL A 154 11.24 3.33 5.77
C VAL A 154 12.70 2.98 5.51
N ALA A 155 13.38 2.29 6.45
CA ALA A 155 14.75 1.81 6.23
C ALA A 155 14.85 0.79 5.07
N THR A 156 13.80 0.00 4.85
CA THR A 156 13.71 -0.90 3.70
C THR A 156 13.49 -0.12 2.41
N LEU A 157 12.56 0.84 2.38
CA LEU A 157 12.27 1.67 1.20
C LEU A 157 13.51 2.42 0.70
N LYS A 158 14.34 2.94 1.62
CA LYS A 158 15.61 3.61 1.28
C LYS A 158 16.60 2.72 0.53
N LYS A 159 16.50 1.40 0.68
CA LYS A 159 17.41 0.44 0.02
C LYS A 159 16.86 -0.09 -1.30
N ILE A 160 15.61 0.20 -1.62
CA ILE A 160 14.99 -0.20 -2.88
C ILE A 160 15.40 0.80 -3.96
N ASN A 161 15.99 0.29 -5.05
CA ASN A 161 16.25 1.09 -6.24
C ASN A 161 15.03 1.07 -7.14
N PHE A 162 14.27 2.16 -7.14
CA PHE A 162 13.09 2.32 -7.98
C PHE A 162 13.43 2.78 -9.41
N LYS A 163 14.72 2.86 -9.79
CA LYS A 163 15.26 3.29 -11.09
C LYS A 163 14.95 4.76 -11.46
N ASP A 164 13.68 5.11 -11.56
CA ASP A 164 13.16 6.41 -11.98
C ASP A 164 12.66 7.28 -10.82
N PHE A 165 12.98 6.88 -9.59
CA PHE A 165 12.48 7.53 -8.39
C PHE A 165 13.48 7.40 -7.23
N VAL A 166 13.80 8.52 -6.60
CA VAL A 166 14.67 8.57 -5.42
C VAL A 166 13.89 9.09 -4.22
N PHE A 167 13.98 8.36 -3.12
CA PHE A 167 13.39 8.72 -1.85
C PHE A 167 14.43 9.43 -0.98
N ASN A 168 14.34 10.76 -0.88
CA ASN A 168 15.15 11.53 0.04
C ASN A 168 14.41 11.70 1.38
N ILE A 169 15.10 11.46 2.47
CA ILE A 169 14.56 11.60 3.81
C ILE A 169 15.54 12.43 4.63
N ASP A 170 15.15 13.67 4.92
CA ASP A 170 15.90 14.58 5.74
C ASP A 170 15.33 14.65 7.17
N LEU A 171 16.21 14.84 8.14
CA LEU A 171 15.83 15.00 9.54
C LEU A 171 15.76 16.48 9.88
N GLU A 172 14.56 16.96 10.15
CA GLU A 172 14.39 18.29 10.70
C GLU A 172 14.77 18.28 12.20
N ARG A 173 15.84 18.98 12.55
CA ARG A 173 16.33 19.13 13.92
C ARG A 173 16.11 20.54 14.41
N VAL A 174 15.53 20.67 15.59
CA VAL A 174 15.36 21.96 16.27
C VAL A 174 16.29 21.97 17.49
N GLN A 175 17.10 23.02 17.60
CA GLN A 175 17.90 23.25 18.80
C GLN A 175 17.00 23.77 19.93
N LEU A 176 17.07 23.13 21.08
CA LEU A 176 16.35 23.54 22.28
C LEU A 176 17.14 24.64 23.02
N SER A 177 16.47 25.36 23.90
CA SER A 177 17.07 26.44 24.70
C SER A 177 18.25 26.01 25.60
N ASN A 178 18.35 24.71 25.90
CA ASN A 178 19.45 24.10 26.63
C ASN A 178 20.63 23.67 25.73
N GLY A 179 20.60 23.98 24.45
CA GLY A 179 21.63 23.59 23.47
C GLY A 179 21.49 22.18 22.89
N GLU A 180 20.58 21.36 23.40
CA GLU A 180 20.32 20.04 22.85
C GLU A 180 19.51 20.11 21.55
N TYR A 181 19.67 19.09 20.71
CA TYR A 181 18.89 18.95 19.45
C TYR A 181 17.76 17.93 19.63
N ARG A 182 16.53 18.35 19.32
CA ARG A 182 15.38 17.45 19.20
C ARG A 182 14.97 17.29 17.74
N THR A 183 14.75 16.08 17.33
CA THR A 183 14.15 15.81 16.01
C THR A 183 12.68 16.21 16.04
N LYS A 184 12.30 17.22 15.26
CA LYS A 184 10.92 17.69 15.11
C LYS A 184 10.09 16.78 14.20
N GLY A 185 10.74 16.21 13.18
CA GLY A 185 10.12 15.32 12.23
C GLY A 185 11.14 14.86 11.19
N GLN A 186 10.66 14.13 10.21
CA GLN A 186 11.42 13.77 9.01
C GLN A 186 10.74 14.39 7.82
N THR A 187 11.50 15.08 7.00
CA THR A 187 11.04 15.63 5.73
C THR A 187 11.30 14.60 4.65
N TYR A 188 10.32 14.38 3.80
CA TYR A 188 10.41 13.45 2.69
C TYR A 188 10.29 14.25 1.39
N SER A 189 11.20 14.03 0.47
CA SER A 189 11.12 14.58 -0.87
C SER A 189 11.19 13.48 -1.91
N GLN A 190 10.52 13.71 -3.03
CA GLN A 190 10.51 12.83 -4.19
C GLN A 190 11.30 13.51 -5.29
N MET A 191 12.17 12.78 -5.96
CA MET A 191 12.84 13.22 -7.16
C MET A 191 12.59 12.21 -8.27
N LEU A 192 11.85 12.63 -9.29
CA LEU A 192 11.76 11.88 -10.54
C LEU A 192 13.07 12.06 -11.30
N ILE A 193 13.70 10.96 -11.64
CA ILE A 193 14.88 10.96 -12.50
C ILE A 193 14.35 10.82 -13.92
N PHE A 194 14.52 11.87 -14.71
CA PHE A 194 14.31 11.82 -16.16
C PHE A 194 15.64 11.42 -16.81
N GLU A 195 15.66 10.27 -17.50
CA GLU A 195 16.74 9.89 -18.41
C GLU A 195 16.59 10.61 -19.75
#